data_7b1e02de67ebfa32e0512e0ff52d3669
#
_entry.id   7b1e02de67ebfa32e0512e0ff52d3669
#
_cell.length_a   1.000
_cell.length_b   1.000
_cell.length_c   1.000
_cell.angle_alpha   90.00
_cell.angle_beta   90.00
_cell.angle_gamma   90.00
#
_symmetry.space_group_name_H-M   'P 1'
#
loop_
_entity.id
_entity.type
_entity.pdbx_description
1 polymer ?
#
loop_
_entity_poly.entity_id
_entity_poly.type
_entity_poly.pdbx_seq_one_letter_code
_entity_poly.pdbx_strand_id
1 'polypeptide(L)'
;MDTADLPFRIAQISDIHCGEPTFQEDVMQSIVHKINRMQPDIVVVAGDITAAGYEWEFEQAAHWLGQIEVPKVVIPGNHDSRNVGYVHFQRFFGERFTRSRRAFDPERAERIRATGFTVVSVDSSDPDLNEGHVGRERYAWIREQFDEPEDIKIFAIHHHLVSIPGTGRERNIITDAGDLLAVLTSLDIDVILSGHKHVPYFWGLNGILVANSGTAATMRVRGLTPPSWNEIAVDASTIKVFLHYQDGRRELAVIRSRTTRAMVREAFYMTEDFLRSNRVLTD
;
A
#
# COMPACT_ATOMS: atom_id res chain seq x y z
N MET A 1 3.88 27.67 5.07
CA MET A 1 2.86 26.91 5.81
C MET A 1 3.62 26.25 6.93
N ASP A 2 3.20 26.48 8.15
CA ASP A 2 3.85 25.86 9.30
C ASP A 2 3.62 24.34 9.20
N THR A 3 4.68 23.56 9.21
CA THR A 3 4.60 22.09 9.12
C THR A 3 3.85 21.51 10.32
N ALA A 4 3.70 22.28 11.38
CA ALA A 4 2.96 21.95 12.58
C ALA A 4 1.48 21.58 12.31
N ASP A 5 0.81 22.17 11.32
CA ASP A 5 -0.62 21.95 11.05
C ASP A 5 -0.92 20.77 10.11
N LEU A 6 0.09 20.04 9.64
CA LEU A 6 -0.12 18.99 8.66
C LEU A 6 -0.52 17.66 9.30
N PRO A 7 -1.49 16.90 8.71
CA PRO A 7 -1.79 15.55 9.13
C PRO A 7 -0.56 14.65 8.96
N PHE A 8 -0.54 13.49 9.63
CA PHE A 8 0.40 12.42 9.26
C PHE A 8 0.05 11.90 7.87
N ARG A 9 1.04 11.80 6.99
CA ARG A 9 0.82 11.43 5.59
C ARG A 9 1.69 10.26 5.15
N ILE A 10 1.06 9.33 4.43
CA ILE A 10 1.70 8.23 3.74
C ILE A 10 1.47 8.41 2.24
N ALA A 11 2.51 8.27 1.41
CA ALA A 11 2.34 7.99 -0.01
C ALA A 11 2.48 6.50 -0.23
N GLN A 12 1.46 5.87 -0.80
CA GLN A 12 1.48 4.45 -1.17
C GLN A 12 1.54 4.33 -2.69
N ILE A 13 2.63 3.79 -3.20
CA ILE A 13 2.80 3.41 -4.61
C ILE A 13 2.97 1.90 -4.71
N SER A 14 2.58 1.30 -5.84
CA SER A 14 2.66 -0.14 -6.06
C SER A 14 2.69 -0.46 -7.55
N ASP A 15 3.09 -1.66 -7.89
CA ASP A 15 2.98 -2.21 -9.23
C ASP A 15 3.62 -1.27 -10.27
N ILE A 16 4.87 -0.90 -10.02
CA ILE A 16 5.67 0.01 -10.88
C ILE A 16 6.04 -0.70 -12.17
N HIS A 17 6.44 -1.99 -12.07
CA HIS A 17 6.84 -2.85 -13.17
C HIS A 17 7.94 -2.23 -14.06
N CYS A 18 9.02 -1.75 -13.46
CA CYS A 18 10.22 -1.37 -14.20
C CYS A 18 10.65 -2.50 -15.15
N GLY A 19 11.00 -2.14 -16.38
CA GLY A 19 11.35 -3.11 -17.42
C GLY A 19 10.18 -3.59 -18.27
N GLU A 20 8.92 -3.34 -17.88
CA GLU A 20 7.78 -3.69 -18.72
C GLU A 20 7.63 -2.72 -19.92
N PRO A 21 7.26 -3.21 -21.12
CA PRO A 21 7.08 -2.34 -22.30
C PRO A 21 6.06 -1.20 -22.12
N THR A 22 5.14 -1.36 -21.17
CA THR A 22 4.11 -0.35 -20.85
C THR A 22 4.51 0.57 -19.70
N PHE A 23 5.71 0.43 -19.14
CA PHE A 23 6.25 1.34 -18.13
C PHE A 23 6.45 2.74 -18.73
N GLN A 24 6.02 3.77 -18.01
CA GLN A 24 6.04 5.16 -18.44
C GLN A 24 6.97 5.98 -17.54
N GLU A 25 8.15 6.28 -18.03
CA GLU A 25 9.17 7.02 -17.27
C GLU A 25 8.73 8.44 -16.90
N ASP A 26 8.04 9.13 -17.79
CA ASP A 26 7.51 10.48 -17.56
C ASP A 26 6.46 10.49 -16.44
N VAL A 27 5.64 9.45 -16.37
CA VAL A 27 4.67 9.26 -15.28
C VAL A 27 5.40 8.99 -13.97
N MET A 28 6.39 8.11 -13.97
CA MET A 28 7.18 7.82 -12.76
C MET A 28 7.92 9.07 -12.27
N GLN A 29 8.52 9.84 -13.18
CA GLN A 29 9.13 11.12 -12.85
C GLN A 29 8.13 12.10 -12.22
N SER A 30 6.93 12.20 -12.77
CA SER A 30 5.85 13.03 -12.21
C SER A 30 5.45 12.59 -10.80
N ILE A 31 5.39 11.28 -10.54
CA ILE A 31 5.09 10.72 -9.22
C ILE A 31 6.19 11.10 -8.22
N VAL A 32 7.45 10.87 -8.56
CA VAL A 32 8.61 11.26 -7.73
C VAL A 32 8.55 12.75 -7.40
N HIS A 33 8.33 13.60 -8.41
CA HIS A 33 8.22 15.05 -8.21
C HIS A 33 7.06 15.42 -7.27
N LYS A 34 5.89 14.81 -7.46
CA LYS A 34 4.72 15.04 -6.59
C LYS A 34 4.97 14.60 -5.15
N ILE A 35 5.57 13.43 -4.94
CA ILE A 35 5.90 12.92 -3.61
C ILE A 35 6.91 13.85 -2.93
N ASN A 36 7.99 14.23 -3.61
CA ASN A 36 9.00 15.15 -3.07
C ASN A 36 8.42 16.53 -2.75
N ARG A 37 7.48 17.03 -3.58
CA ARG A 37 6.78 18.28 -3.29
C ARG A 37 5.78 18.16 -2.13
N MET A 38 5.12 17.01 -1.98
CA MET A 38 4.13 16.78 -0.92
C MET A 38 4.81 16.55 0.44
N GLN A 39 6.06 16.05 0.46
CA GLN A 39 6.83 15.72 1.67
C GLN A 39 5.99 14.87 2.65
N PRO A 40 5.56 13.66 2.26
CA PRO A 40 4.89 12.77 3.20
C PRO A 40 5.86 12.31 4.29
N ASP A 41 5.34 11.85 5.41
CA ASP A 41 6.17 11.32 6.50
C ASP A 41 6.88 10.03 6.13
N ILE A 42 6.26 9.24 5.26
CA ILE A 42 6.79 7.98 4.75
C ILE A 42 6.18 7.63 3.38
N VAL A 43 6.98 6.98 2.54
CA VAL A 43 6.50 6.31 1.33
C VAL A 43 6.48 4.80 1.57
N VAL A 44 5.39 4.14 1.18
CA VAL A 44 5.30 2.69 1.16
C VAL A 44 5.18 2.22 -0.29
N VAL A 45 6.18 1.46 -0.74
CA VAL A 45 6.19 0.83 -2.06
C VAL A 45 5.73 -0.61 -1.90
N ALA A 46 4.49 -0.88 -2.30
CA ALA A 46 3.79 -2.13 -1.97
C ALA A 46 4.00 -3.23 -3.03
N GLY A 47 5.24 -3.42 -3.49
CA GLY A 47 5.66 -4.55 -4.33
C GLY A 47 5.43 -4.37 -5.82
N ASP A 48 5.84 -5.39 -6.58
CA ASP A 48 5.87 -5.45 -8.04
C ASP A 48 6.58 -4.23 -8.63
N ILE A 49 7.79 -3.97 -8.13
CA ILE A 49 8.64 -2.86 -8.58
C ILE A 49 9.32 -3.19 -9.92
N THR A 50 9.52 -4.48 -10.21
CA THR A 50 10.10 -5.01 -11.45
C THR A 50 9.05 -5.78 -12.26
N ALA A 51 9.33 -6.00 -13.57
CA ALA A 51 8.46 -6.77 -14.43
C ALA A 51 8.66 -8.29 -14.29
N ALA A 52 9.90 -8.74 -14.10
CA ALA A 52 10.27 -10.15 -14.08
C ALA A 52 11.42 -10.50 -13.12
N GLY A 53 11.87 -9.58 -12.25
CA GLY A 53 12.89 -9.84 -11.24
C GLY A 53 14.32 -9.88 -11.77
N TYR A 54 14.60 -9.37 -12.95
CA TYR A 54 15.96 -9.29 -13.48
C TYR A 54 16.76 -8.16 -12.82
N GLU A 55 18.07 -8.33 -12.69
CA GLU A 55 18.95 -7.36 -12.04
C GLU A 55 18.83 -5.95 -12.62
N TRP A 56 18.82 -5.81 -13.95
CA TRP A 56 18.70 -4.52 -14.61
C TRP A 56 17.36 -3.80 -14.36
N GLU A 57 16.29 -4.57 -14.10
CA GLU A 57 15.00 -4.00 -13.69
C GLU A 57 15.06 -3.43 -12.28
N PHE A 58 15.79 -4.10 -11.39
CA PHE A 58 16.07 -3.59 -10.04
C PHE A 58 16.98 -2.34 -10.06
N GLU A 59 17.95 -2.29 -10.98
CA GLU A 59 18.75 -1.08 -11.19
C GLU A 59 17.89 0.10 -11.62
N GLN A 60 16.97 -0.10 -12.56
CA GLN A 60 16.01 0.90 -12.99
C GLN A 60 15.09 1.32 -11.84
N ALA A 61 14.54 0.38 -11.09
CA ALA A 61 13.69 0.66 -9.93
C ALA A 61 14.45 1.43 -8.84
N ALA A 62 15.69 1.03 -8.53
CA ALA A 62 16.54 1.72 -7.58
C ALA A 62 16.87 3.16 -8.02
N HIS A 63 17.08 3.38 -9.32
CA HIS A 63 17.26 4.72 -9.88
C HIS A 63 16.04 5.62 -9.59
N TRP A 64 14.83 5.14 -9.87
CA TRP A 64 13.62 5.92 -9.64
C TRP A 64 13.31 6.13 -8.15
N LEU A 65 13.35 5.06 -7.36
CA LEU A 65 13.06 5.13 -5.93
C LEU A 65 14.14 5.89 -5.16
N GLY A 66 15.38 5.89 -5.66
CA GLY A 66 16.47 6.68 -5.11
C GLY A 66 16.25 8.20 -5.19
N GLN A 67 15.44 8.68 -6.12
CA GLN A 67 15.09 10.08 -6.27
C GLN A 67 13.99 10.56 -5.29
N ILE A 68 13.34 9.65 -4.58
CA ILE A 68 12.41 10.00 -3.50
C ILE A 68 13.21 10.39 -2.26
N GLU A 69 13.08 11.65 -1.83
CA GLU A 69 13.89 12.25 -0.78
C GLU A 69 13.43 11.92 0.64
N VAL A 70 12.19 11.50 0.80
CA VAL A 70 11.59 11.15 2.10
C VAL A 70 11.82 9.68 2.47
N PRO A 71 11.74 9.32 3.77
CA PRO A 71 11.86 7.93 4.20
C PRO A 71 10.89 7.00 3.45
N LYS A 72 11.38 5.82 3.11
CA LYS A 72 10.57 4.84 2.36
C LYS A 72 10.76 3.43 2.91
N VAL A 73 9.69 2.65 2.84
CA VAL A 73 9.65 1.19 3.03
C VAL A 73 9.33 0.58 1.69
N VAL A 74 10.14 -0.36 1.25
CA VAL A 74 9.95 -1.10 -0.01
C VAL A 74 9.77 -2.56 0.33
N ILE A 75 8.72 -3.19 -0.19
CA ILE A 75 8.47 -4.63 -0.06
C ILE A 75 8.46 -5.26 -1.44
N PRO A 76 8.85 -6.53 -1.57
CA PRO A 76 8.74 -7.24 -2.84
C PRO A 76 7.31 -7.65 -3.13
N GLY A 77 7.00 -7.82 -4.42
CA GLY A 77 5.84 -8.53 -4.91
C GLY A 77 6.19 -9.82 -5.63
N ASN A 78 5.20 -10.50 -6.20
CA ASN A 78 5.44 -11.76 -6.88
C ASN A 78 6.28 -11.62 -8.16
N HIS A 79 6.23 -10.48 -8.84
CA HIS A 79 7.10 -10.20 -9.98
C HIS A 79 8.55 -10.02 -9.56
N ASP A 80 8.79 -9.42 -8.41
CA ASP A 80 10.12 -9.22 -7.84
C ASP A 80 10.78 -10.50 -7.35
N SER A 81 10.00 -11.56 -7.18
CA SER A 81 10.49 -12.88 -6.72
C SER A 81 10.73 -13.89 -7.87
N ARG A 82 10.51 -13.48 -9.12
CA ARG A 82 10.81 -14.29 -10.30
C ARG A 82 12.31 -14.29 -10.61
N ASN A 83 12.75 -15.32 -11.32
CA ASN A 83 14.11 -15.39 -11.87
C ASN A 83 15.20 -15.04 -10.84
N VAL A 84 15.14 -15.58 -9.63
CA VAL A 84 15.99 -15.29 -8.47
C VAL A 84 15.95 -13.82 -8.00
N GLY A 85 14.94 -13.07 -8.39
CA GLY A 85 14.77 -11.66 -8.09
C GLY A 85 14.74 -11.35 -6.59
N TYR A 86 14.32 -12.29 -5.74
CA TYR A 86 14.39 -12.16 -4.29
C TYR A 86 15.83 -11.92 -3.76
N VAL A 87 16.86 -12.41 -4.48
CA VAL A 87 18.28 -12.13 -4.16
C VAL A 87 18.63 -10.70 -4.57
N HIS A 88 18.20 -10.28 -5.77
CA HIS A 88 18.41 -8.92 -6.24
C HIS A 88 17.66 -7.91 -5.37
N PHE A 89 16.41 -8.21 -4.99
CA PHE A 89 15.65 -7.36 -4.08
C PHE A 89 16.43 -7.06 -2.79
N GLN A 90 16.95 -8.10 -2.12
CA GLN A 90 17.72 -7.91 -0.89
C GLN A 90 18.98 -7.06 -1.10
N ARG A 91 19.63 -7.20 -2.23
CA ARG A 91 20.82 -6.42 -2.57
C ARG A 91 20.51 -4.93 -2.77
N PHE A 92 19.39 -4.59 -3.41
CA PHE A 92 19.03 -3.21 -3.74
C PHE A 92 18.22 -2.50 -2.66
N PHE A 93 17.34 -3.24 -1.96
CA PHE A 93 16.36 -2.67 -1.03
C PHE A 93 16.47 -3.21 0.40
N GLY A 94 17.29 -4.21 0.65
CA GLY A 94 17.52 -4.77 1.98
C GLY A 94 16.52 -5.84 2.39
N GLU A 95 16.20 -5.87 3.68
CA GLU A 95 15.36 -6.92 4.27
C GLU A 95 13.92 -6.90 3.74
N ARG A 96 13.36 -8.11 3.57
CA ARG A 96 11.98 -8.32 3.07
C ARG A 96 10.91 -8.29 4.16
N PHE A 97 11.35 -8.30 5.41
CA PHE A 97 10.51 -8.20 6.62
C PHE A 97 11.10 -7.08 7.46
N THR A 98 10.39 -5.97 7.57
CA THR A 98 10.94 -4.79 8.25
C THR A 98 9.94 -4.13 9.19
N ARG A 99 10.47 -3.44 10.18
CA ARG A 99 9.76 -2.50 11.02
C ARG A 99 10.37 -1.12 10.86
N SER A 100 9.54 -0.14 10.58
CA SER A 100 9.90 1.27 10.58
C SER A 100 9.00 2.01 11.56
N ARG A 101 9.58 2.62 12.59
CA ARG A 101 8.87 3.41 13.59
C ARG A 101 9.44 4.82 13.68
N ARG A 102 8.56 5.81 13.82
CA ARG A 102 8.93 7.19 14.09
C ARG A 102 7.97 7.80 15.11
N ALA A 103 8.52 8.31 16.21
CA ALA A 103 7.76 9.09 17.18
C ALA A 103 7.46 10.49 16.61
N PHE A 104 6.29 11.02 16.96
CA PHE A 104 5.97 12.43 16.74
C PHE A 104 6.58 13.28 17.86
N ASP A 105 6.83 14.55 17.57
CA ASP A 105 7.07 15.52 18.62
C ASP A 105 5.80 15.69 19.50
N PRO A 106 5.91 16.19 20.72
CA PRO A 106 4.78 16.25 21.66
C PRO A 106 3.58 17.03 21.12
N GLU A 107 3.78 18.14 20.41
CA GLU A 107 2.71 18.97 19.86
C GLU A 107 1.96 18.23 18.76
N ARG A 108 2.69 17.56 17.87
CA ARG A 108 2.09 16.74 16.81
C ARG A 108 1.38 15.51 17.38
N ALA A 109 1.95 14.88 18.40
CA ALA A 109 1.35 13.72 19.08
C ALA A 109 -0.01 14.07 19.69
N GLU A 110 -0.11 15.19 20.39
CA GLU A 110 -1.38 15.68 20.96
C GLU A 110 -2.41 15.98 19.86
N ARG A 111 -2.00 16.66 18.81
CA ARG A 111 -2.89 17.03 17.71
C ARG A 111 -3.39 15.82 16.92
N ILE A 112 -2.54 14.84 16.61
CA ILE A 112 -2.91 13.62 15.87
C ILE A 112 -3.56 12.60 16.81
N ARG A 113 -3.38 12.71 18.12
CA ARG A 113 -3.79 11.71 19.11
C ARG A 113 -3.15 10.34 18.83
N ALA A 114 -1.84 10.37 18.70
CA ALA A 114 -0.99 9.19 18.54
C ALA A 114 0.44 9.56 18.91
N THR A 115 1.19 8.64 19.51
CA THR A 115 2.60 8.88 19.91
C THR A 115 3.57 8.86 18.74
N GLY A 116 3.18 8.23 17.64
CA GLY A 116 3.97 8.11 16.44
C GLY A 116 3.25 7.24 15.41
N PHE A 117 4.03 6.62 14.55
CA PHE A 117 3.53 5.59 13.65
C PHE A 117 4.51 4.42 13.57
N THR A 118 3.97 3.24 13.36
CA THR A 118 4.72 2.01 13.11
C THR A 118 4.24 1.38 11.81
N VAL A 119 5.18 1.16 10.88
CA VAL A 119 4.96 0.39 9.65
C VAL A 119 5.67 -0.95 9.80
N VAL A 120 4.90 -2.03 9.75
CA VAL A 120 5.44 -3.40 9.65
C VAL A 120 5.18 -3.88 8.24
N SER A 121 6.24 -4.27 7.54
CA SER A 121 6.16 -4.76 6.18
C SER A 121 6.58 -6.22 6.10
N VAL A 122 5.85 -7.00 5.33
CA VAL A 122 6.11 -8.42 5.13
C VAL A 122 6.12 -8.77 3.65
N ASP A 123 7.06 -9.62 3.28
CA ASP A 123 7.04 -10.30 2.01
C ASP A 123 6.01 -11.42 2.04
N SER A 124 5.11 -11.42 1.07
CA SER A 124 4.11 -12.47 0.86
C SER A 124 4.36 -13.26 -0.41
N SER A 125 5.47 -13.02 -1.09
CA SER A 125 5.78 -13.65 -2.36
C SER A 125 6.59 -14.94 -2.18
N ASP A 126 6.31 -15.89 -3.05
CA ASP A 126 7.12 -17.10 -3.22
C ASP A 126 7.86 -17.05 -4.56
N PRO A 127 9.07 -17.64 -4.63
CA PRO A 127 9.83 -17.69 -5.88
C PRO A 127 9.04 -18.29 -7.04
N ASP A 128 8.94 -17.55 -8.13
CA ASP A 128 8.27 -17.93 -9.39
C ASP A 128 6.78 -18.26 -9.28
N LEU A 129 6.11 -17.93 -8.18
CA LEU A 129 4.68 -18.10 -7.98
C LEU A 129 3.93 -16.77 -8.09
N ASN A 130 2.65 -16.81 -8.47
CA ASN A 130 1.75 -15.64 -8.46
C ASN A 130 0.90 -15.60 -7.21
N GLU A 131 0.75 -16.72 -6.53
CA GLU A 131 0.13 -16.86 -5.23
C GLU A 131 1.14 -16.51 -4.15
N GLY A 132 0.64 -16.13 -2.98
CA GLY A 132 1.51 -15.81 -1.85
C GLY A 132 0.98 -16.33 -0.52
N HIS A 133 1.83 -16.26 0.48
CA HIS A 133 1.47 -16.51 1.88
C HIS A 133 2.42 -15.75 2.81
N VAL A 134 2.06 -15.61 4.07
CA VAL A 134 2.94 -15.05 5.10
C VAL A 134 3.55 -16.15 5.96
N GLY A 135 2.77 -17.16 6.28
CA GLY A 135 3.17 -18.29 7.11
C GLY A 135 2.95 -18.05 8.61
N ARG A 136 2.42 -19.06 9.29
CA ARG A 136 2.09 -18.98 10.73
C ARG A 136 3.31 -18.76 11.61
N GLU A 137 4.48 -19.17 11.18
CA GLU A 137 5.76 -18.96 11.87
C GLU A 137 6.14 -17.47 11.98
N ARG A 138 5.58 -16.61 11.12
CA ARG A 138 5.80 -15.17 11.13
C ARG A 138 4.86 -14.40 12.06
N TYR A 139 3.75 -15.01 12.48
CA TYR A 139 2.72 -14.28 13.24
C TYR A 139 3.20 -13.83 14.62
N ALA A 140 4.06 -14.59 15.27
CA ALA A 140 4.68 -14.16 16.53
C ALA A 140 5.54 -12.92 16.33
N TRP A 141 6.41 -12.93 15.31
CA TRP A 141 7.23 -11.80 14.96
C TRP A 141 6.38 -10.56 14.62
N ILE A 142 5.31 -10.71 13.81
CA ILE A 142 4.42 -9.58 13.48
C ILE A 142 3.83 -8.95 14.75
N ARG A 143 3.38 -9.76 15.71
CA ARG A 143 2.85 -9.26 17.00
C ARG A 143 3.88 -8.45 17.77
N GLU A 144 5.10 -8.93 17.82
CA GLU A 144 6.20 -8.27 18.53
C GLU A 144 6.59 -6.92 17.93
N GLN A 145 6.36 -6.72 16.60
CA GLN A 145 6.70 -5.46 15.96
C GLN A 145 5.76 -4.31 16.30
N PHE A 146 4.53 -4.57 16.76
CA PHE A 146 3.55 -3.56 17.16
C PHE A 146 3.52 -3.38 18.68
N ASP A 147 4.68 -3.11 19.28
CA ASP A 147 4.91 -2.94 20.71
C ASP A 147 4.44 -1.59 21.29
N GLU A 148 4.12 -0.63 20.43
CA GLU A 148 3.66 0.71 20.81
C GLU A 148 2.13 0.83 20.61
N PRO A 149 1.34 0.76 21.69
CA PRO A 149 -0.11 0.66 21.58
C PRO A 149 -0.78 1.92 21.03
N GLU A 150 -0.19 3.10 21.28
CA GLU A 150 -0.73 4.40 20.89
C GLU A 150 -0.21 4.93 19.55
N ASP A 151 0.64 4.18 18.85
CA ASP A 151 1.07 4.52 17.51
C ASP A 151 -0.05 4.28 16.49
N ILE A 152 -0.01 5.02 15.39
CA ILE A 152 -0.76 4.67 14.17
C ILE A 152 -0.11 3.41 13.60
N LYS A 153 -0.87 2.32 13.53
CA LYS A 153 -0.38 0.99 13.15
C LYS A 153 -0.68 0.69 11.70
N ILE A 154 0.37 0.49 10.92
CA ILE A 154 0.31 0.28 9.48
C ILE A 154 0.95 -1.07 9.16
N PHE A 155 0.22 -1.93 8.47
CA PHE A 155 0.73 -3.18 7.95
C PHE A 155 0.84 -3.12 6.43
N ALA A 156 2.00 -3.43 5.87
CA ALA A 156 2.25 -3.38 4.44
C ALA A 156 2.58 -4.77 3.88
N ILE A 157 1.90 -5.15 2.82
CA ILE A 157 2.03 -6.45 2.16
C ILE A 157 1.71 -6.27 0.67
N HIS A 158 2.31 -7.06 -0.22
CA HIS A 158 2.01 -6.93 -1.65
C HIS A 158 0.66 -7.56 -2.02
N HIS A 159 0.48 -8.85 -1.75
CA HIS A 159 -0.77 -9.54 -2.07
C HIS A 159 -1.91 -9.05 -1.17
N HIS A 160 -3.09 -8.93 -1.77
CA HIS A 160 -4.28 -8.49 -1.02
C HIS A 160 -4.85 -9.63 -0.15
N LEU A 161 -5.47 -9.24 0.96
CA LEU A 161 -6.09 -10.15 1.94
C LEU A 161 -7.55 -10.45 1.60
N VAL A 162 -8.19 -9.59 0.82
CA VAL A 162 -9.60 -9.66 0.46
C VAL A 162 -9.72 -9.48 -1.04
N SER A 163 -10.53 -10.30 -1.70
CA SER A 163 -10.75 -10.23 -3.15
C SER A 163 -11.25 -8.85 -3.57
N ILE A 164 -10.72 -8.35 -4.68
CA ILE A 164 -11.12 -7.06 -5.24
C ILE A 164 -12.19 -7.33 -6.31
N PRO A 165 -13.39 -6.73 -6.18
CA PRO A 165 -14.45 -6.90 -7.15
C PRO A 165 -14.03 -6.55 -8.57
N GLY A 166 -14.46 -7.34 -9.55
CA GLY A 166 -14.16 -7.10 -10.97
C GLY A 166 -12.77 -7.49 -11.45
N THR A 167 -11.86 -7.98 -10.57
CA THR A 167 -10.49 -8.33 -10.96
C THR A 167 -10.27 -9.80 -11.31
N GLY A 168 -11.33 -10.60 -11.38
CA GLY A 168 -11.28 -12.00 -11.78
C GLY A 168 -11.12 -12.98 -10.61
N ARG A 169 -10.61 -14.17 -10.90
CA ARG A 169 -10.60 -15.29 -9.95
C ARG A 169 -9.76 -15.02 -8.70
N GLU A 170 -10.24 -15.54 -7.57
CA GLU A 170 -9.73 -15.36 -6.20
C GLU A 170 -8.36 -15.99 -5.91
N ARG A 171 -7.73 -16.64 -6.87
CA ARG A 171 -6.48 -17.41 -6.69
C ARG A 171 -5.27 -16.61 -6.22
N ASN A 172 -5.39 -15.30 -6.17
CA ASN A 172 -4.25 -14.40 -5.92
C ASN A 172 -4.35 -13.65 -4.60
N ILE A 173 -5.24 -14.02 -3.69
CA ILE A 173 -5.14 -13.66 -2.28
C ILE A 173 -4.10 -14.57 -1.63
N ILE A 174 -3.52 -14.14 -0.52
CA ILE A 174 -2.62 -15.03 0.22
C ILE A 174 -3.38 -16.22 0.78
N THR A 175 -2.74 -17.39 0.80
CA THR A 175 -3.38 -18.64 1.19
C THR A 175 -3.82 -18.69 2.66
N ASP A 176 -3.17 -17.90 3.52
CA ASP A 176 -3.42 -17.77 4.95
C ASP A 176 -4.11 -16.44 5.34
N ALA A 177 -4.82 -15.80 4.38
CA ALA A 177 -5.45 -14.49 4.56
C ALA A 177 -6.35 -14.39 5.81
N GLY A 178 -7.15 -15.42 6.07
CA GLY A 178 -8.05 -15.46 7.23
C GLY A 178 -7.30 -15.45 8.56
N ASP A 179 -6.27 -16.27 8.68
CA ASP A 179 -5.44 -16.37 9.88
C ASP A 179 -4.66 -15.05 10.10
N LEU A 180 -4.05 -14.52 9.05
CA LEU A 180 -3.34 -13.23 9.14
C LEU A 180 -4.29 -12.09 9.52
N LEU A 181 -5.47 -12.04 8.92
CA LEU A 181 -6.46 -11.01 9.23
C LEU A 181 -6.91 -11.08 10.70
N ALA A 182 -7.07 -12.29 11.26
CA ALA A 182 -7.37 -12.46 12.68
C ALA A 182 -6.23 -11.91 13.56
N VAL A 183 -4.97 -12.14 13.19
CA VAL A 183 -3.79 -11.57 13.87
C VAL A 183 -3.84 -10.04 13.82
N LEU A 184 -3.99 -9.45 12.63
CA LEU A 184 -3.99 -8.00 12.44
C LEU A 184 -5.16 -7.32 13.15
N THR A 185 -6.34 -7.97 13.17
CA THR A 185 -7.50 -7.50 13.94
C THR A 185 -7.19 -7.47 15.45
N SER A 186 -6.53 -8.50 15.99
CA SER A 186 -6.17 -8.56 17.40
C SER A 186 -5.12 -7.53 17.83
N LEU A 187 -4.40 -6.95 16.88
CA LEU A 187 -3.39 -5.91 17.09
C LEU A 187 -3.95 -4.49 16.94
N ASP A 188 -5.23 -4.35 16.61
CA ASP A 188 -5.86 -3.07 16.34
C ASP A 188 -5.19 -2.27 15.23
N ILE A 189 -4.78 -2.95 14.14
CA ILE A 189 -4.17 -2.28 12.99
C ILE A 189 -5.11 -1.21 12.45
N ASP A 190 -4.56 -0.03 12.12
CA ASP A 190 -5.32 1.06 11.53
C ASP A 190 -5.49 0.93 10.03
N VAL A 191 -4.40 0.58 9.34
CA VAL A 191 -4.36 0.52 7.87
C VAL A 191 -3.56 -0.68 7.40
N ILE A 192 -4.10 -1.42 6.43
CA ILE A 192 -3.37 -2.41 5.64
C ILE A 192 -3.15 -1.83 4.25
N LEU A 193 -1.91 -1.81 3.78
CA LEU A 193 -1.52 -1.32 2.46
C LEU A 193 -1.12 -2.49 1.58
N SER A 194 -1.72 -2.59 0.38
CA SER A 194 -1.43 -3.67 -0.59
C SER A 194 -1.51 -3.19 -2.04
N GLY A 195 -1.07 -4.03 -2.99
CA GLY A 195 -1.07 -3.79 -4.42
C GLY A 195 -1.62 -4.98 -5.21
N HIS A 196 -0.82 -5.47 -6.20
CA HIS A 196 -0.97 -6.73 -6.93
C HIS A 196 -2.06 -6.75 -8.03
N LYS A 197 -3.21 -6.14 -7.83
CA LYS A 197 -4.33 -6.21 -8.80
C LYS A 197 -4.41 -5.01 -9.73
N HIS A 198 -3.56 -4.01 -9.54
CA HIS A 198 -3.53 -2.78 -10.33
C HIS A 198 -4.85 -1.98 -10.26
N VAL A 199 -5.68 -2.25 -9.26
CA VAL A 199 -6.98 -1.60 -9.05
C VAL A 199 -6.99 -0.99 -7.65
N PRO A 200 -7.16 0.33 -7.52
CA PRO A 200 -7.37 0.92 -6.21
C PRO A 200 -8.73 0.47 -5.67
N TYR A 201 -8.71 -0.13 -4.49
CA TYR A 201 -9.93 -0.56 -3.82
C TYR A 201 -9.77 -0.48 -2.30
N PHE A 202 -10.86 -0.21 -1.61
CA PHE A 202 -10.82 0.04 -0.17
C PHE A 202 -11.88 -0.76 0.56
N TRP A 203 -11.46 -1.45 1.64
CA TRP A 203 -12.37 -2.17 2.50
C TRP A 203 -12.32 -1.60 3.92
N GLY A 204 -13.49 -1.45 4.56
CA GLY A 204 -13.61 -1.31 6.01
C GLY A 204 -13.87 -2.68 6.62
N LEU A 205 -12.85 -3.35 7.13
CA LEU A 205 -12.97 -4.72 7.60
C LEU A 205 -12.49 -4.85 9.04
N ASN A 206 -13.35 -5.30 9.94
CA ASN A 206 -13.04 -5.42 11.38
C ASN A 206 -12.47 -4.13 11.99
N GLY A 207 -12.92 -2.98 11.51
CA GLY A 207 -12.39 -1.69 11.93
C GLY A 207 -11.06 -1.29 11.28
N ILE A 208 -10.45 -2.12 10.45
CA ILE A 208 -9.23 -1.82 9.70
C ILE A 208 -9.60 -1.20 8.35
N LEU A 209 -8.87 -0.17 7.93
CA LEU A 209 -8.91 0.29 6.55
C LEU A 209 -7.92 -0.55 5.72
N VAL A 210 -8.43 -1.38 4.82
CA VAL A 210 -7.61 -2.07 3.84
C VAL A 210 -7.56 -1.23 2.57
N ALA A 211 -6.38 -0.78 2.17
CA ALA A 211 -6.17 0.09 1.03
C ALA A 211 -5.29 -0.60 -0.02
N ASN A 212 -5.91 -1.04 -1.09
CA ASN A 212 -5.19 -1.49 -2.28
C ASN A 212 -4.82 -0.28 -3.14
N SER A 213 -3.59 -0.27 -3.65
CA SER A 213 -3.15 0.71 -4.64
C SER A 213 -3.49 0.26 -6.06
N GLY A 214 -3.65 1.23 -6.94
CA GLY A 214 -3.55 0.99 -8.37
C GLY A 214 -2.10 0.79 -8.81
N THR A 215 -1.90 0.55 -10.09
CA THR A 215 -0.56 0.59 -10.68
C THR A 215 -0.07 2.04 -10.78
N ALA A 216 1.18 2.28 -10.41
CA ALA A 216 1.72 3.64 -10.38
C ALA A 216 2.08 4.17 -11.78
N ALA A 217 2.95 3.48 -12.51
CA ALA A 217 3.60 4.00 -13.70
C ALA A 217 3.54 3.05 -14.92
N THR A 218 2.64 2.07 -14.93
CA THR A 218 2.41 1.22 -16.11
C THR A 218 0.98 1.31 -16.60
N MET A 219 0.78 1.13 -17.93
CA MET A 219 -0.56 1.03 -18.52
C MET A 219 -1.18 -0.36 -18.39
N ARG A 220 -0.58 -1.24 -17.63
CA ARG A 220 -1.12 -2.56 -17.32
C ARG A 220 -2.26 -2.46 -16.29
N VAL A 221 -3.32 -1.80 -16.69
CA VAL A 221 -4.50 -1.59 -15.84
C VAL A 221 -5.46 -2.76 -15.91
N ARG A 222 -6.21 -2.96 -14.81
CA ARG A 222 -7.36 -3.87 -14.73
C ARG A 222 -8.55 -3.08 -14.20
N GLY A 223 -9.75 -3.50 -14.56
CA GLY A 223 -10.97 -2.77 -14.19
C GLY A 223 -11.11 -1.45 -14.93
N LEU A 224 -11.81 -0.50 -14.34
CA LEU A 224 -12.21 0.77 -14.97
C LEU A 224 -11.41 1.98 -14.46
N THR A 225 -10.49 1.77 -13.52
CA THR A 225 -9.72 2.85 -12.90
C THR A 225 -8.38 3.02 -13.60
N PRO A 226 -8.04 4.22 -14.05
CA PRO A 226 -6.73 4.48 -14.64
C PRO A 226 -5.60 4.34 -13.62
N PRO A 227 -4.33 4.28 -14.07
CA PRO A 227 -3.17 4.24 -13.20
C PRO A 227 -3.23 5.33 -12.14
N SER A 228 -2.93 4.94 -10.91
CA SER A 228 -3.08 5.81 -9.74
C SER A 228 -2.25 5.32 -8.56
N TRP A 229 -2.02 6.22 -7.62
CA TRP A 229 -1.39 5.94 -6.33
C TRP A 229 -2.17 6.60 -5.20
N ASN A 230 -1.99 6.14 -3.96
CA ASN A 230 -2.75 6.61 -2.81
C ASN A 230 -1.94 7.58 -1.96
N GLU A 231 -2.58 8.68 -1.53
CA GLU A 231 -2.17 9.49 -0.39
C GLU A 231 -3.09 9.15 0.79
N ILE A 232 -2.52 8.69 1.88
CA ILE A 232 -3.26 8.44 3.11
C ILE A 232 -2.93 9.57 4.10
N ALA A 233 -3.94 10.30 4.55
CA ALA A 233 -3.81 11.39 5.51
C ALA A 233 -4.55 11.05 6.81
N VAL A 234 -3.84 11.10 7.94
CA VAL A 234 -4.38 10.77 9.26
C VAL A 234 -4.38 12.01 10.13
N ASP A 235 -5.55 12.41 10.58
CA ASP A 235 -5.76 13.44 11.60
C ASP A 235 -6.30 12.84 12.91
N ALA A 236 -6.65 13.67 13.90
CA ALA A 236 -7.14 13.20 15.19
C ALA A 236 -8.41 12.32 15.11
N SER A 237 -9.22 12.52 14.09
CA SER A 237 -10.58 11.97 13.99
C SER A 237 -10.77 11.00 12.82
N THR A 238 -9.97 11.17 11.76
CA THR A 238 -10.18 10.46 10.49
C THR A 238 -8.90 9.95 9.86
N ILE A 239 -9.08 8.90 9.04
CA ILE A 239 -8.13 8.46 8.03
C ILE A 239 -8.80 8.73 6.68
N LYS A 240 -8.15 9.54 5.85
CA LYS A 240 -8.61 9.89 4.51
C LYS A 240 -7.69 9.27 3.47
N VAL A 241 -8.25 8.73 2.40
CA VAL A 241 -7.49 8.27 1.25
C VAL A 241 -7.83 9.14 0.05
N PHE A 242 -6.79 9.66 -0.57
CA PHE A 242 -6.90 10.39 -1.83
C PHE A 242 -6.21 9.58 -2.92
N LEU A 243 -6.88 9.45 -4.05
CA LEU A 243 -6.31 8.90 -5.28
C LEU A 243 -5.64 10.02 -6.08
N HIS A 244 -4.40 9.78 -6.48
CA HIS A 244 -3.68 10.62 -7.42
C HIS A 244 -3.60 9.91 -8.76
N TYR A 245 -4.10 10.53 -9.81
CA TYR A 245 -4.10 10.01 -11.17
C TYR A 245 -2.97 10.60 -12.00
N GLN A 246 -2.65 9.94 -13.11
CA GLN A 246 -1.62 10.38 -14.06
C GLN A 246 -1.92 11.76 -14.66
N ASP A 247 -3.21 12.08 -14.90
CA ASP A 247 -3.66 13.36 -15.45
C ASP A 247 -3.59 14.54 -14.46
N GLY A 248 -3.07 14.31 -13.28
CA GLY A 248 -2.93 15.32 -12.23
C GLY A 248 -4.11 15.46 -11.29
N ARG A 249 -5.23 14.83 -11.56
CA ARG A 249 -6.39 14.82 -10.64
C ARG A 249 -6.01 14.20 -9.30
N ARG A 250 -6.60 14.76 -8.24
CA ARG A 250 -6.58 14.24 -6.87
C ARG A 250 -8.01 14.14 -6.38
N GLU A 251 -8.43 12.95 -6.01
CA GLU A 251 -9.80 12.66 -5.61
C GLU A 251 -9.84 12.07 -4.19
N LEU A 252 -10.73 12.59 -3.34
CA LEU A 252 -11.00 12.01 -2.05
C LEU A 252 -11.87 10.75 -2.25
N ALA A 253 -11.24 9.59 -2.10
CA ALA A 253 -11.90 8.30 -2.28
C ALA A 253 -12.65 7.86 -1.02
N VAL A 254 -11.96 7.83 0.13
CA VAL A 254 -12.45 7.21 1.35
C VAL A 254 -12.22 8.10 2.56
N ILE A 255 -13.17 8.05 3.51
CA ILE A 255 -13.00 8.57 4.87
C ILE A 255 -13.38 7.46 5.85
N ARG A 256 -12.48 7.12 6.77
CA ARG A 256 -12.75 6.24 7.92
C ARG A 256 -12.63 7.04 9.21
N SER A 257 -13.58 6.88 10.09
CA SER A 257 -13.52 7.45 11.45
C SER A 257 -12.51 6.67 12.31
N ARG A 258 -11.62 7.36 13.00
CA ARG A 258 -10.71 6.73 13.97
C ARG A 258 -11.44 6.30 15.24
N THR A 259 -12.45 7.05 15.66
CA THR A 259 -13.21 6.77 16.88
C THR A 259 -14.14 5.58 16.72
N THR A 260 -14.98 5.57 15.68
CA THR A 260 -15.94 4.49 15.46
C THR A 260 -15.38 3.34 14.64
N ARG A 261 -14.22 3.54 14.02
CA ARG A 261 -13.56 2.63 13.09
C ARG A 261 -14.41 2.26 11.86
N ALA A 262 -15.49 2.99 11.62
CA ALA A 262 -16.40 2.79 10.49
C ALA A 262 -16.00 3.65 9.28
N MET A 263 -16.34 3.16 8.09
CA MET A 263 -16.28 3.95 6.87
C MET A 263 -17.37 5.01 6.90
N VAL A 264 -16.99 6.28 6.67
CA VAL A 264 -17.89 7.44 6.65
C VAL A 264 -18.20 7.84 5.19
N ARG A 265 -17.22 7.60 4.31
CA ARG A 265 -17.34 7.82 2.87
C ARG A 265 -16.66 6.69 2.12
N GLU A 266 -17.31 6.19 1.08
CA GLU A 266 -16.77 5.22 0.12
C GLU A 266 -16.55 5.86 -1.24
N ALA A 267 -15.61 5.33 -2.01
CA ALA A 267 -15.38 5.75 -3.37
C ALA A 267 -16.59 5.40 -4.26
N PHE A 268 -16.88 6.22 -5.26
CA PHE A 268 -18.02 6.01 -6.17
C PHE A 268 -18.03 4.62 -6.81
N TYR A 269 -16.89 4.14 -7.26
CA TYR A 269 -16.78 2.81 -7.89
C TYR A 269 -16.92 1.63 -6.91
N MET A 270 -17.07 1.88 -5.61
CA MET A 270 -17.40 0.88 -4.59
C MET A 270 -18.91 0.82 -4.30
N THR A 271 -19.69 1.74 -4.85
CA THR A 271 -21.13 1.79 -4.62
C THR A 271 -21.83 0.62 -5.34
N GLU A 272 -22.94 0.15 -4.75
CA GLU A 272 -23.73 -0.95 -5.32
C GLU A 272 -24.17 -0.63 -6.75
N ASP A 273 -24.61 0.61 -7.02
CA ASP A 273 -25.06 1.05 -8.34
C ASP A 273 -23.93 0.94 -9.39
N PHE A 274 -22.71 1.33 -9.02
CA PHE A 274 -21.57 1.19 -9.91
C PHE A 274 -21.21 -0.28 -10.15
N LEU A 275 -21.21 -1.10 -9.12
CA LEU A 275 -20.91 -2.53 -9.22
C LEU A 275 -21.94 -3.27 -10.05
N ARG A 276 -23.23 -2.95 -9.91
CA ARG A 276 -24.30 -3.51 -10.76
C ARG A 276 -24.16 -3.07 -12.22
N SER A 277 -23.97 -1.79 -12.49
CA SER A 277 -23.83 -1.27 -13.86
C SER A 277 -22.63 -1.86 -14.60
N ASN A 278 -21.59 -2.29 -13.87
CA ASN A 278 -20.40 -2.95 -14.42
C ASN A 278 -20.43 -4.48 -14.32
N ARG A 279 -21.59 -5.07 -14.07
CA ARG A 279 -21.81 -6.53 -14.01
C ARG A 279 -20.94 -7.25 -12.96
N VAL A 280 -20.52 -6.57 -11.92
CA VAL A 280 -19.82 -7.16 -10.77
C VAL A 280 -20.84 -7.82 -9.85
N LEU A 281 -21.98 -7.15 -9.64
CA LEU A 281 -23.15 -7.71 -8.96
C LEU A 281 -24.20 -8.05 -10.03
N THR A 282 -24.69 -9.26 -10.01
CA THR A 282 -25.86 -9.72 -10.81
C THR A 282 -27.08 -9.75 -9.91
N ASP A 283 -28.27 -9.59 -10.52
CA ASP A 283 -29.54 -9.73 -9.81
C ASP A 283 -29.77 -11.15 -9.30
#